data_4de0c75d15ad82d360d779ae960ceb1d
#
_entry.id   4de0c75d15ad82d360d779ae960ceb1d
#
_cell.length_a   1.000
_cell.length_b   1.000
_cell.length_c   1.000
_cell.angle_alpha   90.00
_cell.angle_beta   90.00
_cell.angle_gamma   90.00
#
_symmetry.space_group_name_H-M   'P 1'
#
loop_
_entity.id
_entity.type
_entity.pdbx_description
1 polymer ?
#
loop_
_entity_poly.entity_id
_entity_poly.type
_entity_poly.pdbx_seq_one_letter_code
_entity_poly.pdbx_strand_id
1 'polypeptide(L)'
;ERTKQRVGGLKAGSENLRSADSALKVEDGAMGEVTGYLQSIRELSVKAMNGTMSDSDRKSVQDQIDQYKKGIEDIANNTTYNEKNLLNKDAKEMTVATDANGSSEKISGYNMTLESLGIKDYDVTKDFDIKDIDKALEKTSNSRASAGAKTNGVEYSLAYNSHAALELDGFQMDKEERNSVDAYQKLKTKQALDVYQTTLQKKKQDDEERRSMMLFA
;
A
#
# COMPACT_ATOMS: atom_id res chain seq x y z
N GLU A 1 -6.24 18.56 -18.24
CA GLU A 1 -7.09 18.31 -17.07
C GLU A 1 -7.29 16.81 -16.79
N ARG A 2 -7.71 16.01 -17.78
CA ARG A 2 -7.88 14.55 -17.62
C ARG A 2 -6.58 13.83 -17.21
N THR A 3 -5.44 14.27 -17.75
CA THR A 3 -4.13 13.69 -17.39
C THR A 3 -3.77 14.00 -15.94
N LYS A 4 -3.99 15.24 -15.48
CA LYS A 4 -3.78 15.64 -14.07
C LYS A 4 -4.64 14.83 -13.11
N GLN A 5 -5.92 14.63 -13.44
CA GLN A 5 -6.83 13.80 -12.65
C GLN A 5 -6.34 12.34 -12.57
N ARG A 6 -5.85 11.80 -13.69
CA ARG A 6 -5.35 10.43 -13.75
C ARG A 6 -4.06 10.26 -12.95
N VAL A 7 -3.12 11.19 -13.06
CA VAL A 7 -1.90 11.22 -12.24
C VAL A 7 -2.25 11.35 -10.75
N GLY A 8 -3.17 12.25 -10.40
CA GLY A 8 -3.66 12.39 -9.03
C GLY A 8 -4.26 11.09 -8.48
N GLY A 9 -5.07 10.41 -9.28
CA GLY A 9 -5.64 9.10 -8.92
C GLY A 9 -4.59 8.01 -8.71
N LEU A 10 -3.57 7.94 -9.56
CA LEU A 10 -2.45 7.00 -9.42
C LEU A 10 -1.61 7.30 -8.17
N LYS A 11 -1.36 8.58 -7.87
CA LYS A 11 -0.63 8.99 -6.65
C LYS A 11 -1.41 8.63 -5.38
N ALA A 12 -2.71 8.94 -5.32
CA ALA A 12 -3.57 8.55 -4.20
C ALA A 12 -3.65 7.03 -4.04
N GLY A 13 -3.79 6.29 -5.15
CA GLY A 13 -3.74 4.82 -5.15
C GLY A 13 -2.42 4.29 -4.63
N SER A 14 -1.30 4.92 -4.97
CA SER A 14 0.02 4.56 -4.46
C SER A 14 0.15 4.78 -2.95
N GLU A 15 -0.43 5.84 -2.41
CA GLU A 15 -0.46 6.09 -0.95
C GLU A 15 -1.29 5.01 -0.24
N ASN A 16 -2.44 4.65 -0.79
CA ASN A 16 -3.26 3.57 -0.29
C ASN A 16 -2.52 2.21 -0.31
N LEU A 17 -1.81 1.91 -1.40
CA LEU A 17 -1.00 0.70 -1.54
C LEU A 17 0.17 0.65 -0.55
N ARG A 18 0.82 1.78 -0.27
CA ARG A 18 1.86 1.87 0.78
C ARG A 18 1.28 1.59 2.17
N SER A 19 0.10 2.09 2.45
CA SER A 19 -0.63 1.80 3.69
C SER A 19 -0.94 0.32 3.80
N ALA A 20 -1.37 -0.30 2.72
CA ALA A 20 -1.64 -1.73 2.62
C ALA A 20 -0.37 -2.58 2.83
N ASP A 21 0.73 -2.22 2.20
CA ASP A 21 2.04 -2.85 2.37
C ASP A 21 2.50 -2.79 3.83
N SER A 22 2.33 -1.63 4.47
CA SER A 22 2.66 -1.47 5.89
C SER A 22 1.80 -2.36 6.79
N ALA A 23 0.50 -2.47 6.53
CA ALA A 23 -0.40 -3.36 7.28
C ALA A 23 0.01 -4.83 7.12
N LEU A 24 0.32 -5.27 5.89
CA LEU A 24 0.78 -6.62 5.60
C LEU A 24 2.11 -6.96 6.29
N LYS A 25 3.04 -6.03 6.37
CA LYS A 25 4.31 -6.20 7.07
C LYS A 25 4.13 -6.31 8.58
N VAL A 26 3.22 -5.53 9.17
CA VAL A 26 2.85 -5.66 10.59
C VAL A 26 2.22 -7.02 10.85
N GLU A 27 1.34 -7.47 9.99
CA GLU A 27 0.65 -8.75 10.07
C GLU A 27 1.63 -9.94 9.95
N ASP A 28 2.52 -9.94 8.96
CA ASP A 28 3.53 -10.99 8.79
C ASP A 28 4.52 -11.02 9.96
N GLY A 29 4.97 -9.86 10.43
CA GLY A 29 5.85 -9.76 11.59
C GLY A 29 5.22 -10.37 12.84
N ALA A 30 3.98 -10.02 13.15
CA ALA A 30 3.24 -10.55 14.28
C ALA A 30 2.98 -12.07 14.15
N MET A 31 2.62 -12.57 12.97
CA MET A 31 2.51 -14.01 12.70
C MET A 31 3.87 -14.73 12.80
N GLY A 32 4.96 -14.04 12.52
CA GLY A 32 6.33 -14.54 12.74
C GLY A 32 6.61 -14.79 14.22
N GLU A 33 6.20 -13.87 15.10
CA GLU A 33 6.32 -14.05 16.56
C GLU A 33 5.42 -15.19 17.06
N VAL A 34 4.18 -15.29 16.56
CA VAL A 34 3.30 -16.44 16.85
C VAL A 34 3.97 -17.76 16.47
N THR A 35 4.61 -17.82 15.30
CA THR A 35 5.38 -19.00 14.87
C THR A 35 6.48 -19.34 15.86
N GLY A 36 7.23 -18.34 16.33
CA GLY A 36 8.29 -18.54 17.34
C GLY A 36 7.76 -19.13 18.65
N TYR A 37 6.63 -18.61 19.15
CA TYR A 37 5.99 -19.15 20.36
C TYR A 37 5.45 -20.56 20.15
N LEU A 38 4.85 -20.86 19.01
CA LEU A 38 4.39 -22.22 18.69
C LEU A 38 5.55 -23.22 18.60
N GLN A 39 6.70 -22.81 18.05
CA GLN A 39 7.91 -23.65 18.04
C GLN A 39 8.42 -23.93 19.46
N SER A 40 8.44 -22.92 20.35
CA SER A 40 8.80 -23.09 21.75
C SER A 40 7.82 -24.03 22.48
N ILE A 41 6.52 -23.91 22.23
CA ILE A 41 5.51 -24.83 22.76
C ILE A 41 5.77 -26.25 22.26
N ARG A 42 6.09 -26.40 20.97
CA ARG A 42 6.41 -27.71 20.37
C ARG A 42 7.61 -28.38 21.06
N GLU A 43 8.69 -27.63 21.26
CA GLU A 43 9.90 -28.11 21.94
C GLU A 43 9.61 -28.55 23.39
N LEU A 44 8.84 -27.77 24.14
CA LEU A 44 8.38 -28.10 25.47
C LEU A 44 7.46 -29.33 25.47
N SER A 45 6.60 -29.47 24.46
CA SER A 45 5.74 -30.64 24.30
C SER A 45 6.53 -31.92 24.04
N VAL A 46 7.58 -31.85 23.21
CA VAL A 46 8.49 -32.98 22.97
C VAL A 46 9.19 -33.36 24.28
N LYS A 47 9.63 -32.38 25.08
CA LYS A 47 10.20 -32.60 26.38
C LYS A 47 9.23 -33.29 27.36
N ALA A 48 7.94 -32.87 27.32
CA ALA A 48 6.89 -33.45 28.15
C ALA A 48 6.50 -34.89 27.75
N MET A 49 6.80 -35.33 26.53
CA MET A 49 6.60 -36.72 26.09
C MET A 49 7.57 -37.69 26.71
N ASN A 50 8.62 -37.22 27.40
CA ASN A 50 9.54 -38.11 28.10
C ASN A 50 8.85 -38.79 29.28
N GLY A 51 8.75 -40.13 29.24
CA GLY A 51 8.08 -40.94 30.26
C GLY A 51 8.75 -40.93 31.62
N THR A 52 9.98 -40.41 31.76
CA THR A 52 10.70 -40.28 33.04
C THR A 52 10.42 -38.97 33.76
N MET A 53 9.65 -38.07 33.14
CA MET A 53 9.33 -36.76 33.73
C MET A 53 8.33 -36.92 34.87
N SER A 54 8.62 -36.30 36.02
CA SER A 54 7.69 -36.26 37.13
C SER A 54 6.47 -35.37 36.84
N ASP A 55 5.38 -35.57 37.57
CA ASP A 55 4.19 -34.72 37.45
C ASP A 55 4.49 -33.26 37.80
N SER A 56 5.40 -33.01 38.77
CA SER A 56 5.82 -31.65 39.10
C SER A 56 6.62 -30.98 37.96
N ASP A 57 7.51 -31.72 37.31
CA ASP A 57 8.28 -31.22 36.17
C ASP A 57 7.36 -30.95 34.99
N ARG A 58 6.41 -31.85 34.73
CA ARG A 58 5.40 -31.70 33.67
C ARG A 58 4.53 -30.48 33.90
N LYS A 59 4.16 -30.20 35.17
CA LYS A 59 3.42 -28.97 35.51
C LYS A 59 4.28 -27.73 35.26
N SER A 60 5.56 -27.76 35.61
CA SER A 60 6.47 -26.63 35.33
C SER A 60 6.63 -26.37 33.82
N VAL A 61 6.61 -27.41 32.99
CA VAL A 61 6.59 -27.29 31.53
C VAL A 61 5.26 -26.68 31.05
N GLN A 62 4.12 -27.12 31.64
CA GLN A 62 2.83 -26.53 31.31
C GLN A 62 2.74 -25.04 31.66
N ASP A 63 3.26 -24.64 32.79
CA ASP A 63 3.31 -23.22 33.20
C ASP A 63 4.10 -22.37 32.18
N GLN A 64 5.15 -22.91 31.57
CA GLN A 64 5.88 -22.24 30.48
C GLN A 64 5.07 -22.19 29.18
N ILE A 65 4.40 -23.30 28.84
CA ILE A 65 3.50 -23.36 27.67
C ILE A 65 2.38 -22.31 27.81
N ASP A 66 1.81 -22.16 29.00
CA ASP A 66 0.75 -21.19 29.26
C ASP A 66 1.23 -19.75 29.10
N GLN A 67 2.48 -19.44 29.42
CA GLN A 67 3.07 -18.13 29.14
C GLN A 67 3.18 -17.88 27.63
N TYR A 68 3.62 -18.85 26.84
CA TYR A 68 3.68 -18.72 25.39
C TYR A 68 2.27 -18.63 24.77
N LYS A 69 1.30 -19.41 25.27
CA LYS A 69 -0.10 -19.31 24.85
C LYS A 69 -0.65 -17.91 25.10
N LYS A 70 -0.36 -17.35 26.30
CA LYS A 70 -0.74 -15.97 26.61
C LYS A 70 -0.12 -14.98 25.65
N GLY A 71 1.17 -15.13 25.33
CA GLY A 71 1.87 -14.29 24.37
C GLY A 71 1.21 -14.35 22.98
N ILE A 72 0.82 -15.52 22.51
CA ILE A 72 0.09 -15.68 21.24
C ILE A 72 -1.25 -14.95 21.27
N GLU A 73 -2.03 -15.12 22.34
CA GLU A 73 -3.33 -14.47 22.49
C GLU A 73 -3.20 -12.94 22.56
N ASP A 74 -2.18 -12.44 23.26
CA ASP A 74 -1.86 -11.01 23.35
C ASP A 74 -1.49 -10.45 21.97
N ILE A 75 -0.66 -11.14 21.19
CA ILE A 75 -0.32 -10.75 19.83
C ILE A 75 -1.57 -10.74 18.96
N ALA A 76 -2.38 -11.79 19.01
CA ALA A 76 -3.60 -11.89 18.20
C ALA A 76 -4.57 -10.73 18.47
N ASN A 77 -4.77 -10.38 19.74
CA ASN A 77 -5.73 -9.37 20.14
C ASN A 77 -5.22 -7.93 20.02
N ASN A 78 -3.91 -7.71 20.11
CA ASN A 78 -3.32 -6.37 20.14
C ASN A 78 -2.68 -5.95 18.82
N THR A 79 -2.54 -6.86 17.84
CA THR A 79 -2.02 -6.50 16.52
C THR A 79 -3.08 -5.76 15.73
N THR A 80 -2.89 -4.44 15.59
CA THR A 80 -3.79 -3.54 14.88
C THR A 80 -3.01 -2.67 13.89
N TYR A 81 -3.72 -2.19 12.88
CA TYR A 81 -3.23 -1.16 11.97
C TYR A 81 -4.37 -0.17 11.70
N ASN A 82 -4.13 1.11 11.93
CA ASN A 82 -5.18 2.16 11.83
C ASN A 82 -6.47 1.75 12.56
N GLU A 83 -6.34 1.32 13.82
CA GLU A 83 -7.45 0.88 14.69
C GLU A 83 -8.21 -0.38 14.20
N LYS A 84 -7.73 -1.03 13.15
CA LYS A 84 -8.32 -2.28 12.65
C LYS A 84 -7.54 -3.47 13.16
N ASN A 85 -8.26 -4.46 13.69
CA ASN A 85 -7.68 -5.74 14.10
C ASN A 85 -7.22 -6.51 12.86
N LEU A 86 -6.00 -7.08 12.95
CA LEU A 86 -5.40 -7.84 11.86
C LEU A 86 -5.40 -9.35 12.12
N LEU A 87 -5.30 -9.80 13.40
CA LEU A 87 -5.01 -11.19 13.75
C LEU A 87 -6.01 -11.84 14.72
N ASN A 88 -7.15 -11.25 14.98
CA ASN A 88 -8.17 -11.84 15.86
C ASN A 88 -9.47 -12.14 15.10
N LYS A 89 -10.50 -12.58 15.85
CA LYS A 89 -11.83 -12.90 15.29
C LYS A 89 -12.51 -11.72 14.58
N ASP A 90 -12.13 -10.48 14.91
CA ASP A 90 -12.69 -9.25 14.36
C ASP A 90 -11.88 -8.73 13.15
N ALA A 91 -10.81 -9.43 12.78
CA ALA A 91 -10.03 -9.13 11.60
C ALA A 91 -10.86 -9.35 10.34
N LYS A 92 -11.08 -8.27 9.59
CA LYS A 92 -11.91 -8.26 8.38
C LYS A 92 -11.06 -8.00 7.15
N GLU A 93 -11.53 -8.48 6.00
CA GLU A 93 -10.98 -8.12 4.71
C GLU A 93 -11.05 -6.60 4.52
N MET A 94 -9.95 -6.00 4.11
CA MET A 94 -9.83 -4.59 3.76
C MET A 94 -9.77 -4.44 2.25
N THR A 95 -10.56 -3.54 1.70
CA THR A 95 -10.47 -3.17 0.29
C THR A 95 -9.69 -1.88 0.16
N VAL A 96 -8.65 -1.89 -0.67
CA VAL A 96 -7.73 -0.77 -0.89
C VAL A 96 -7.86 -0.31 -2.33
N ALA A 97 -8.33 0.92 -2.54
CA ALA A 97 -8.41 1.51 -3.87
C ALA A 97 -7.00 1.77 -4.43
N THR A 98 -6.74 1.29 -5.64
CA THR A 98 -5.42 1.35 -6.29
C THR A 98 -5.31 2.46 -7.32
N ASP A 99 -6.45 2.94 -7.83
CA ASP A 99 -6.52 4.05 -8.79
C ASP A 99 -7.86 4.80 -8.71
N ALA A 100 -8.00 5.84 -9.51
CA ALA A 100 -9.23 6.62 -9.61
C ALA A 100 -10.33 5.96 -10.46
N ASN A 101 -10.08 4.83 -11.11
CA ASN A 101 -11.02 4.14 -12.01
C ASN A 101 -11.82 3.05 -11.29
N GLY A 102 -11.62 2.89 -9.98
CA GLY A 102 -12.31 1.90 -9.16
C GLY A 102 -11.58 0.55 -9.04
N SER A 103 -10.35 0.45 -9.53
CA SER A 103 -9.50 -0.72 -9.26
C SER A 103 -9.18 -0.80 -7.79
N SER A 104 -9.19 -2.00 -7.23
CA SER A 104 -8.94 -2.22 -5.80
C SER A 104 -8.23 -3.53 -5.55
N GLU A 105 -7.43 -3.56 -4.48
CA GLU A 105 -6.83 -4.76 -3.90
C GLU A 105 -7.55 -5.14 -2.60
N LYS A 106 -7.67 -6.43 -2.36
CA LYS A 106 -8.24 -6.98 -1.14
C LYS A 106 -7.14 -7.57 -0.27
N ILE A 107 -7.12 -7.16 1.01
CA ILE A 107 -6.20 -7.65 2.02
C ILE A 107 -7.02 -8.41 3.04
N SER A 108 -6.72 -9.70 3.21
CA SER A 108 -7.40 -10.55 4.17
C SER A 108 -6.85 -10.33 5.57
N GLY A 109 -7.71 -10.29 6.57
CA GLY A 109 -7.31 -10.48 7.95
C GLY A 109 -7.18 -11.97 8.28
N TYR A 110 -6.41 -12.30 9.31
CA TYR A 110 -6.23 -13.66 9.79
C TYR A 110 -6.69 -13.78 11.24
N ASN A 111 -6.95 -15.00 11.70
CA ASN A 111 -7.30 -15.25 13.10
C ASN A 111 -6.27 -16.19 13.72
N MET A 112 -5.41 -15.61 14.58
CA MET A 112 -4.32 -16.30 15.29
C MET A 112 -4.63 -16.48 16.79
N THR A 113 -5.88 -16.34 17.21
CA THR A 113 -6.29 -16.64 18.58
C THR A 113 -6.08 -18.12 18.91
N LEU A 114 -5.85 -18.43 20.17
CA LEU A 114 -5.69 -19.82 20.63
C LEU A 114 -6.84 -20.74 20.22
N GLU A 115 -8.06 -20.21 20.23
CA GLU A 115 -9.25 -20.92 19.79
C GLU A 115 -9.19 -21.25 18.29
N SER A 116 -8.83 -20.28 17.46
CA SER A 116 -8.70 -20.46 16.00
C SER A 116 -7.53 -21.38 15.63
N LEU A 117 -6.47 -21.39 16.42
CA LEU A 117 -5.32 -22.29 16.27
C LEU A 117 -5.59 -23.70 16.80
N GLY A 118 -6.69 -23.89 17.55
CA GLY A 118 -7.04 -25.20 18.12
C GLY A 118 -6.21 -25.62 19.30
N ILE A 119 -5.54 -24.70 19.99
CA ILE A 119 -4.63 -24.96 21.10
C ILE A 119 -5.05 -24.33 22.42
N LYS A 120 -6.28 -23.80 22.50
CA LYS A 120 -6.80 -23.14 23.69
C LYS A 120 -6.70 -24.04 24.93
N ASP A 121 -7.10 -25.29 24.81
CA ASP A 121 -7.15 -26.29 25.89
C ASP A 121 -5.94 -27.23 25.87
N TYR A 122 -4.89 -26.89 25.11
CA TYR A 122 -3.68 -27.71 25.04
C TYR A 122 -2.96 -27.73 26.38
N ASP A 123 -2.75 -28.95 26.92
CA ASP A 123 -2.26 -29.17 28.28
C ASP A 123 -1.43 -30.47 28.35
N VAL A 124 -0.12 -30.36 28.57
CA VAL A 124 0.81 -31.49 28.59
C VAL A 124 0.82 -32.26 29.96
N THR A 125 0.04 -31.78 30.94
CA THR A 125 -0.19 -32.52 32.19
C THR A 125 -1.28 -33.59 32.06
N LYS A 126 -2.03 -33.54 30.94
CA LYS A 126 -3.08 -34.49 30.57
C LYS A 126 -2.66 -35.31 29.34
N ASP A 127 -3.57 -36.06 28.81
CA ASP A 127 -3.39 -36.66 27.49
C ASP A 127 -3.38 -35.57 26.43
N PHE A 128 -2.33 -35.49 25.62
CA PHE A 128 -2.14 -34.46 24.61
C PHE A 128 -1.56 -35.04 23.32
N ASP A 129 -1.88 -34.39 22.20
CA ASP A 129 -1.32 -34.72 20.90
C ASP A 129 -0.49 -33.53 20.35
N ILE A 130 0.80 -33.74 20.16
CA ILE A 130 1.72 -32.74 19.59
C ILE A 130 1.29 -32.29 18.17
N LYS A 131 0.52 -33.13 17.47
CA LYS A 131 -0.04 -32.78 16.16
C LYS A 131 -0.95 -31.56 16.20
N ASP A 132 -1.52 -31.20 17.34
CA ASP A 132 -2.33 -30.01 17.47
C ASP A 132 -1.46 -28.75 17.35
N ILE A 133 -0.24 -28.78 17.87
CA ILE A 133 0.75 -27.72 17.69
C ILE A 133 1.27 -27.71 16.24
N ASP A 134 1.51 -28.88 15.65
CA ASP A 134 1.93 -28.96 14.23
C ASP A 134 0.87 -28.38 13.29
N LYS A 135 -0.43 -28.62 13.54
CA LYS A 135 -1.53 -28.00 12.79
C LYS A 135 -1.58 -26.47 12.99
N ALA A 136 -1.34 -26.00 14.19
CA ALA A 136 -1.28 -24.55 14.47
C ALA A 136 -0.11 -23.89 13.72
N LEU A 137 1.07 -24.54 13.71
CA LEU A 137 2.23 -24.10 12.92
C LEU A 137 1.94 -24.07 11.43
N GLU A 138 1.31 -25.12 10.88
CA GLU A 138 0.91 -25.21 9.48
C GLU A 138 -0.08 -24.08 9.12
N LYS A 139 -1.09 -23.87 9.94
CA LYS A 139 -2.07 -22.79 9.73
C LYS A 139 -1.40 -21.42 9.70
N THR A 140 -0.50 -21.16 10.66
CA THR A 140 0.23 -19.88 10.73
C THR A 140 1.15 -19.71 9.52
N SER A 141 1.86 -20.78 9.12
CA SER A 141 2.73 -20.78 7.94
C SER A 141 1.95 -20.50 6.65
N ASN A 142 0.80 -21.14 6.47
CA ASN A 142 -0.06 -20.91 5.31
C ASN A 142 -0.60 -19.48 5.28
N SER A 143 -0.98 -18.92 6.42
CA SER A 143 -1.41 -17.53 6.53
C SER A 143 -0.29 -16.56 6.18
N ARG A 144 0.94 -16.81 6.66
CA ARG A 144 2.13 -16.00 6.32
C ARG A 144 2.46 -16.09 4.83
N ALA A 145 2.40 -17.28 4.24
CA ALA A 145 2.60 -17.46 2.80
C ALA A 145 1.57 -16.66 1.98
N SER A 146 0.31 -16.68 2.40
CA SER A 146 -0.75 -15.90 1.77
C SER A 146 -0.53 -14.39 1.90
N ALA A 147 -0.15 -13.92 3.08
CA ALA A 147 0.19 -12.50 3.31
C ALA A 147 1.40 -12.07 2.48
N GLY A 148 2.44 -12.91 2.39
CA GLY A 148 3.63 -12.66 1.57
C GLY A 148 3.31 -12.57 0.08
N ALA A 149 2.46 -13.46 -0.43
CA ALA A 149 1.99 -13.41 -1.82
C ALA A 149 1.21 -12.11 -2.10
N LYS A 150 0.38 -11.68 -1.15
CA LYS A 150 -0.36 -10.42 -1.25
C LYS A 150 0.58 -9.20 -1.19
N THR A 151 1.60 -9.23 -0.34
CA THR A 151 2.65 -8.19 -0.29
C THR A 151 3.32 -8.03 -1.64
N ASN A 152 3.73 -9.11 -2.30
CA ASN A 152 4.31 -9.07 -3.64
C ASN A 152 3.34 -8.45 -4.66
N GLY A 153 2.05 -8.77 -4.61
CA GLY A 153 1.02 -8.18 -5.46
C GLY A 153 0.87 -6.68 -5.24
N VAL A 154 0.85 -6.23 -3.99
CA VAL A 154 0.78 -4.81 -3.61
C VAL A 154 2.02 -4.04 -4.07
N GLU A 155 3.22 -4.61 -3.87
CA GLU A 155 4.48 -4.00 -4.33
C GLU A 155 4.54 -3.89 -5.85
N TYR A 156 4.05 -4.88 -6.58
CA TYR A 156 3.93 -4.82 -8.04
C TYR A 156 2.96 -3.71 -8.49
N SER A 157 1.79 -3.63 -7.88
CA SER A 157 0.80 -2.58 -8.17
C SER A 157 1.35 -1.19 -7.86
N LEU A 158 2.13 -1.06 -6.77
CA LEU A 158 2.80 0.19 -6.39
C LEU A 158 3.84 0.61 -7.44
N ALA A 159 4.67 -0.33 -7.89
CA ALA A 159 5.66 -0.08 -8.93
C ALA A 159 4.99 0.34 -10.26
N TYR A 160 3.92 -0.35 -10.65
CA TYR A 160 3.13 -0.02 -11.83
C TYR A 160 2.55 1.40 -11.76
N ASN A 161 1.90 1.75 -10.64
CA ASN A 161 1.33 3.08 -10.45
C ASN A 161 2.39 4.18 -10.50
N SER A 162 3.55 3.94 -9.89
CA SER A 162 4.67 4.89 -9.89
C SER A 162 5.20 5.13 -11.31
N HIS A 163 5.38 4.07 -12.09
CA HIS A 163 5.85 4.15 -13.47
C HIS A 163 4.82 4.86 -14.37
N ALA A 164 3.55 4.49 -14.27
CA ALA A 164 2.48 5.09 -15.03
C ALA A 164 2.29 6.58 -14.70
N ALA A 165 2.46 6.97 -13.44
CA ALA A 165 2.39 8.37 -13.04
C ALA A 165 3.55 9.19 -13.63
N LEU A 166 4.77 8.65 -13.63
CA LEU A 166 5.95 9.31 -14.22
C LEU A 166 5.82 9.50 -15.73
N GLU A 167 5.33 8.48 -16.46
CA GLU A 167 5.09 8.59 -17.90
C GLU A 167 4.03 9.66 -18.23
N LEU A 168 2.95 9.71 -17.47
CA LEU A 168 1.88 10.70 -17.66
C LEU A 168 2.33 12.11 -17.29
N ASP A 169 3.12 12.27 -16.22
CA ASP A 169 3.71 13.56 -15.84
C ASP A 169 4.67 14.06 -16.94
N GLY A 170 5.54 13.18 -17.47
CA GLY A 170 6.45 13.50 -18.57
C GLY A 170 5.71 13.95 -19.84
N PHE A 171 4.66 13.22 -20.23
CA PHE A 171 3.81 13.60 -21.36
C PHE A 171 3.10 14.95 -21.15
N GLN A 172 2.67 15.25 -19.92
CA GLN A 172 2.04 16.53 -19.62
C GLN A 172 3.03 17.68 -19.69
N MET A 173 4.25 17.52 -19.17
CA MET A 173 5.31 18.52 -19.24
C MET A 173 5.66 18.84 -20.70
N ASP A 174 5.86 17.84 -21.55
CA ASP A 174 6.13 18.01 -22.99
C ASP A 174 4.99 18.77 -23.70
N LYS A 175 3.74 18.46 -23.34
CA LYS A 175 2.58 19.16 -23.88
C LYS A 175 2.48 20.62 -23.40
N GLU A 176 2.78 20.88 -22.14
CA GLU A 176 2.77 22.25 -21.58
C GLU A 176 3.89 23.08 -22.20
N GLU A 177 5.06 22.51 -22.43
CA GLU A 177 6.19 23.16 -23.10
C GLU A 177 5.83 23.52 -24.54
N ARG A 178 5.28 22.60 -25.33
CA ARG A 178 4.79 22.87 -26.70
C ARG A 178 3.73 23.97 -26.72
N ASN A 179 2.77 23.94 -25.81
CA ASN A 179 1.74 24.97 -25.71
C ASN A 179 2.34 26.35 -25.39
N SER A 180 3.38 26.39 -24.56
CA SER A 180 4.08 27.64 -24.21
C SER A 180 4.85 28.19 -25.41
N VAL A 181 5.50 27.35 -26.19
CA VAL A 181 6.21 27.72 -27.43
C VAL A 181 5.21 28.24 -28.46
N ASP A 182 4.09 27.54 -28.67
CA ASP A 182 3.05 27.97 -29.59
C ASP A 182 2.41 29.32 -29.18
N ALA A 183 2.18 29.52 -27.87
CA ALA A 183 1.67 30.79 -27.35
C ALA A 183 2.67 31.94 -27.56
N TYR A 184 3.94 31.67 -27.35
CA TYR A 184 5.02 32.65 -27.60
C TYR A 184 5.12 33.01 -29.08
N GLN A 185 5.07 32.04 -29.99
CA GLN A 185 5.07 32.27 -31.44
C GLN A 185 3.87 33.09 -31.90
N LYS A 186 2.65 32.77 -31.37
CA LYS A 186 1.43 33.54 -31.65
C LYS A 186 1.55 34.98 -31.15
N LEU A 187 2.12 35.20 -29.98
CA LEU A 187 2.37 36.54 -29.45
C LEU A 187 3.33 37.34 -30.33
N LYS A 188 4.45 36.73 -30.77
CA LYS A 188 5.44 37.36 -31.67
C LYS A 188 4.79 37.72 -33.02
N THR A 189 3.99 36.83 -33.59
CA THR A 189 3.26 37.09 -34.85
C THR A 189 2.29 38.24 -34.70
N LYS A 190 1.52 38.27 -33.58
CA LYS A 190 0.61 39.37 -33.29
C LYS A 190 1.32 40.70 -33.16
N GLN A 191 2.45 40.76 -32.40
CA GLN A 191 3.24 41.96 -32.26
C GLN A 191 3.78 42.46 -33.61
N ALA A 192 4.27 41.57 -34.49
CA ALA A 192 4.72 41.91 -35.82
C ALA A 192 3.61 42.48 -36.71
N LEU A 193 2.40 41.88 -36.64
CA LEU A 193 1.22 42.39 -37.33
C LEU A 193 0.76 43.78 -36.86
N ASP A 194 0.75 44.00 -35.54
CA ASP A 194 0.40 45.28 -34.94
C ASP A 194 1.39 46.39 -35.39
N VAL A 195 2.70 46.10 -35.39
CA VAL A 195 3.74 47.02 -35.90
C VAL A 195 3.53 47.30 -37.39
N TYR A 196 3.25 46.27 -38.18
CA TYR A 196 2.98 46.43 -39.62
C TYR A 196 1.74 47.28 -39.87
N GLN A 197 0.64 47.03 -39.16
CA GLN A 197 -0.60 47.85 -39.30
C GLN A 197 -0.38 49.29 -38.89
N THR A 198 0.35 49.56 -37.82
CA THR A 198 0.68 50.90 -37.32
C THR A 198 1.54 51.65 -38.39
N THR A 199 2.49 50.95 -38.99
CA THR A 199 3.35 51.51 -40.06
C THR A 199 2.54 51.83 -41.30
N LEU A 200 1.62 50.96 -41.71
CA LEU A 200 0.73 51.19 -42.83
C LEU A 200 -0.22 52.38 -42.59
N GLN A 201 -0.77 52.52 -41.40
CA GLN A 201 -1.61 53.66 -41.01
C GLN A 201 -0.82 54.96 -41.09
N LYS A 202 0.37 54.98 -40.53
CA LYS A 202 1.25 56.16 -40.60
C LYS A 202 1.60 56.54 -42.05
N LYS A 203 1.92 55.56 -42.87
CA LYS A 203 2.19 55.79 -44.30
C LYS A 203 0.99 56.37 -45.04
N LYS A 204 -0.21 55.85 -44.77
CA LYS A 204 -1.45 56.43 -45.35
C LYS A 204 -1.68 57.87 -44.92
N GLN A 205 -1.44 58.17 -43.68
CA GLN A 205 -1.57 59.49 -43.12
C GLN A 205 -0.56 60.48 -43.75
N ASP A 206 0.70 60.06 -43.86
CA ASP A 206 1.74 60.83 -44.56
C ASP A 206 1.42 61.07 -46.06
N ASP A 207 0.81 60.08 -46.73
CA ASP A 207 0.42 60.21 -48.13
C ASP A 207 -0.83 61.14 -48.30
N GLU A 208 -1.74 61.12 -47.35
CA GLU A 208 -2.90 62.04 -47.30
C GLU A 208 -2.43 63.49 -47.01
N GLU A 209 -1.53 63.69 -46.10
CA GLU A 209 -0.92 65.00 -45.81
C GLU A 209 -0.19 65.54 -47.03
N ARG A 210 0.59 64.74 -47.74
CA ARG A 210 1.26 65.13 -48.97
C ARG A 210 0.29 65.51 -50.05
N ARG A 211 -0.82 64.76 -50.22
CA ARG A 211 -1.87 65.09 -51.21
C ARG A 211 -2.55 66.40 -50.85
N SER A 212 -2.86 66.65 -49.59
CA SER A 212 -3.46 67.91 -49.15
C SER A 212 -2.54 69.11 -49.42
N MET A 213 -1.24 69.00 -49.13
CA MET A 213 -0.24 70.03 -49.39
C MET A 213 -0.12 70.34 -50.89
N MET A 214 -0.24 69.32 -51.80
CA MET A 214 -0.22 69.54 -53.24
C MET A 214 -1.47 70.22 -53.82
N LEU A 215 -2.62 70.13 -53.08
CA LEU A 215 -3.85 70.77 -53.50
C LEU A 215 -3.96 72.25 -53.11
N PHE A 216 -3.15 72.70 -52.20
CA PHE A 216 -3.11 74.09 -51.70
C PHE A 216 -1.82 74.87 -52.18
N ALA A 217 -0.97 74.29 -52.99
CA ALA A 217 0.17 74.90 -53.63
C ALA A 217 -0.17 75.25 -55.10
#